data_892fa2e4f701bb91ec48d5a402bfb358
#
_entry.id   892fa2e4f701bb91ec48d5a402bfb358
#
_cell.length_a   1.000
_cell.length_b   1.000
_cell.length_c   1.000
_cell.angle_alpha   90.00
_cell.angle_beta   90.00
_cell.angle_gamma   90.00
#
_symmetry.space_group_name_H-M   'P 1'
#
loop_
_entity.id
_entity.type
_entity.pdbx_description
1 polymer ?
#
loop_
_entity_poly.entity_id
_entity_poly.type
_entity_poly.pdbx_seq_one_letter_code
_entity_poly.pdbx_strand_id
1 'polypeptide(L)'
;KKLFELGIPILGICYGMQLITHMLSGRVSPAEDREYGRAQLKVQGNSHLLNGVMNNSTVWMSHGDLIEELPTGFKCTAFTDNSPIAAIENPIKKIYGLQFHPEVVHTSCGTTLLDNFIFEICKCDKNWKIDSLAEYSIQNIKTQVGDGHVLCGLSGGVDSSVVAMLIHKAIGDRLTCIFVD
;
A
#
# COMPACT_ATOMS: atom_id res chain seq x y z
N LYS A 1 -10.20 11.88 10.13
CA LYS A 1 -9.98 13.32 9.87
C LYS A 1 -8.60 13.78 10.33
N LYS A 2 -8.16 13.46 11.55
CA LYS A 2 -6.83 13.88 12.08
C LYS A 2 -5.64 13.59 11.15
N LEU A 3 -5.68 12.47 10.38
CA LEU A 3 -4.61 12.13 9.45
C LEU A 3 -4.41 13.22 8.37
N PHE A 4 -5.49 13.80 7.84
CA PHE A 4 -5.43 14.84 6.81
C PHE A 4 -4.92 16.19 7.32
N GLU A 5 -4.89 16.37 8.64
CA GLU A 5 -4.41 17.58 9.31
C GLU A 5 -2.91 17.55 9.59
N LEU A 6 -2.27 16.39 9.44
CA LEU A 6 -0.84 16.22 9.72
C LEU A 6 0.09 16.86 8.67
N GLY A 7 -0.44 17.23 7.48
CA GLY A 7 0.35 17.82 6.40
C GLY A 7 1.37 16.88 5.75
N ILE A 8 1.30 15.59 6.04
CA ILE A 8 2.14 14.55 5.43
C ILE A 8 1.52 14.05 4.13
N PRO A 9 2.31 13.58 3.15
CA PRO A 9 1.78 12.92 1.97
C PRO A 9 0.98 11.66 2.32
N ILE A 10 -0.16 11.46 1.64
CA ILE A 10 -1.06 10.31 1.85
C ILE A 10 -1.33 9.65 0.51
N LEU A 11 -1.16 8.33 0.44
CA LEU A 11 -1.60 7.49 -0.68
C LEU A 11 -2.68 6.52 -0.19
N GLY A 12 -3.88 6.66 -0.74
CA GLY A 12 -4.97 5.70 -0.55
C GLY A 12 -4.97 4.66 -1.66
N ILE A 13 -4.91 3.37 -1.31
CA ILE A 13 -4.95 2.26 -2.24
C ILE A 13 -6.30 1.55 -2.10
N CYS A 14 -7.00 1.33 -3.21
CA CYS A 14 -8.28 0.64 -3.30
C CYS A 14 -9.32 1.24 -2.33
N TYR A 15 -9.70 0.53 -1.28
CA TYR A 15 -10.57 1.02 -0.23
C TYR A 15 -10.04 2.32 0.41
N GLY A 16 -8.72 2.49 0.51
CA GLY A 16 -8.10 3.72 1.01
C GLY A 16 -8.41 4.95 0.16
N MET A 17 -8.46 4.82 -1.17
CA MET A 17 -8.88 5.88 -2.07
C MET A 17 -10.36 6.23 -1.89
N GLN A 18 -11.22 5.23 -1.78
CA GLN A 18 -12.65 5.39 -1.53
C GLN A 18 -12.91 6.07 -0.17
N LEU A 19 -12.17 5.65 0.86
CA LEU A 19 -12.26 6.26 2.19
C LEU A 19 -11.83 7.74 2.17
N ILE A 20 -10.74 8.08 1.48
CA ILE A 20 -10.31 9.47 1.28
C ILE A 20 -11.43 10.28 0.62
N THR A 21 -12.00 9.76 -0.45
CA THR A 21 -13.10 10.40 -1.18
C THR A 21 -14.29 10.67 -0.27
N HIS A 22 -14.77 9.66 0.43
CA HIS A 22 -15.88 9.76 1.36
C HIS A 22 -15.62 10.76 2.50
N MET A 23 -14.44 10.67 3.13
CA MET A 23 -14.06 11.52 4.27
C MET A 23 -13.90 13.00 3.90
N LEU A 24 -13.58 13.29 2.64
CA LEU A 24 -13.40 14.65 2.11
C LEU A 24 -14.60 15.15 1.30
N SER A 25 -15.78 14.51 1.49
CA SER A 25 -17.08 14.92 0.95
C SER A 25 -17.22 14.72 -0.57
N GLY A 26 -16.51 13.74 -1.14
CA GLY A 26 -16.85 13.15 -2.42
C GLY A 26 -17.90 12.05 -2.27
N ARG A 27 -18.28 11.41 -3.38
CA ARG A 27 -19.29 10.36 -3.40
C ARG A 27 -18.71 9.04 -3.94
N VAL A 28 -18.98 7.97 -3.19
CA VAL A 28 -18.66 6.58 -3.54
C VAL A 28 -19.97 5.81 -3.58
N SER A 29 -20.18 4.99 -4.59
CA SER A 29 -21.36 4.17 -4.77
C SER A 29 -21.03 2.76 -5.26
N PRO A 30 -21.92 1.80 -5.07
CA PRO A 30 -21.78 0.49 -5.68
C PRO A 30 -21.69 0.59 -7.21
N ALA A 31 -20.73 -0.10 -7.81
CA ALA A 31 -20.62 -0.20 -9.26
C ALA A 31 -21.67 -1.18 -9.82
N GLU A 32 -22.24 -0.89 -10.98
CA GLU A 32 -23.07 -1.85 -11.72
C GLU A 32 -22.21 -3.03 -12.18
N ASP A 33 -21.06 -2.73 -12.76
CA ASP A 33 -20.06 -3.72 -13.15
C ASP A 33 -18.88 -3.68 -12.16
N ARG A 34 -18.74 -4.76 -11.39
CA ARG A 34 -17.61 -4.93 -10.48
C ARG A 34 -16.33 -5.20 -11.27
N GLU A 35 -15.21 -4.68 -10.82
CA GLU A 35 -13.95 -4.84 -11.53
C GLU A 35 -12.96 -5.68 -10.70
N TYR A 36 -12.72 -6.91 -11.17
CA TYR A 36 -11.78 -7.85 -10.57
C TYR A 36 -10.81 -8.38 -11.61
N GLY A 37 -9.51 -8.37 -11.28
CA GLY A 37 -8.48 -8.87 -12.16
C GLY A 37 -7.76 -7.79 -12.95
N ARG A 38 -7.33 -8.11 -14.16
CA ARG A 38 -6.52 -7.22 -15.00
C ARG A 38 -7.37 -6.19 -15.72
N ALA A 39 -6.95 -4.92 -15.64
CA ALA A 39 -7.51 -3.80 -16.41
C ALA A 39 -6.40 -3.01 -17.10
N GLN A 40 -6.77 -2.25 -18.14
CA GLN A 40 -5.85 -1.37 -18.85
C GLN A 40 -6.00 0.06 -18.34
N LEU A 41 -4.93 0.61 -17.76
CA LEU A 41 -4.92 1.95 -17.19
C LEU A 41 -4.74 3.00 -18.30
N LYS A 42 -5.69 3.90 -18.43
CA LYS A 42 -5.63 5.04 -19.33
C LYS A 42 -5.25 6.28 -18.51
N VAL A 43 -4.03 6.77 -18.73
CA VAL A 43 -3.48 7.94 -18.03
C VAL A 43 -3.98 9.22 -18.71
N GLN A 44 -4.38 10.21 -17.91
CA GLN A 44 -4.82 11.52 -18.40
C GLN A 44 -4.16 12.67 -17.63
N GLY A 45 -3.78 13.70 -18.38
CA GLY A 45 -3.15 14.89 -17.81
C GLY A 45 -1.76 14.64 -17.24
N ASN A 46 -1.27 15.62 -16.48
CA ASN A 46 0.02 15.54 -15.80
C ASN A 46 -0.21 15.14 -14.33
N SER A 47 0.49 14.12 -13.89
CA SER A 47 0.45 13.63 -12.52
C SER A 47 1.86 13.35 -12.01
N HIS A 48 2.16 13.80 -10.81
CA HIS A 48 3.43 13.43 -10.16
C HIS A 48 3.47 11.93 -9.79
N LEU A 49 2.33 11.38 -9.36
CA LEU A 49 2.23 9.97 -9.00
C LEU A 49 2.37 9.05 -10.21
N LEU A 50 1.79 9.44 -11.37
CA LEU A 50 1.80 8.64 -12.60
C LEU A 50 2.97 8.99 -13.54
N ASN A 51 3.96 9.75 -13.08
CA ASN A 51 5.11 10.08 -13.90
C ASN A 51 5.85 8.80 -14.35
N GLY A 52 6.13 8.69 -15.66
CA GLY A 52 6.76 7.52 -16.26
C GLY A 52 5.86 6.28 -16.43
N VAL A 53 4.58 6.36 -16.03
CA VAL A 53 3.61 5.28 -16.29
C VAL A 53 3.13 5.38 -17.74
N MET A 54 3.30 4.29 -18.47
CA MET A 54 2.83 4.21 -19.87
C MET A 54 1.31 4.07 -19.94
N ASN A 55 0.71 4.71 -20.93
CA ASN A 55 -0.70 4.49 -21.23
C ASN A 55 -0.96 3.02 -21.59
N ASN A 56 -2.11 2.48 -21.19
CA ASN A 56 -2.46 1.06 -21.29
C ASN A 56 -1.55 0.10 -20.50
N SER A 57 -0.91 0.58 -19.42
CA SER A 57 -0.28 -0.32 -18.46
C SER A 57 -1.31 -1.24 -17.80
N THR A 58 -0.96 -2.52 -17.63
CA THR A 58 -1.84 -3.46 -16.93
C THR A 58 -1.80 -3.20 -15.43
N VAL A 59 -2.99 -3.06 -14.82
CA VAL A 59 -3.17 -2.89 -13.38
C VAL A 59 -4.11 -3.98 -12.83
N TRP A 60 -4.04 -4.24 -11.53
CA TRP A 60 -4.87 -5.23 -10.86
C TRP A 60 -5.98 -4.54 -10.07
N MET A 61 -7.22 -4.81 -10.45
CA MET A 61 -8.43 -4.30 -9.82
C MET A 61 -9.02 -5.35 -8.87
N SER A 62 -9.63 -4.88 -7.77
CA SER A 62 -10.35 -5.73 -6.80
C SER A 62 -11.37 -4.89 -6.03
N HIS A 63 -12.41 -4.42 -6.72
CA HIS A 63 -13.42 -3.57 -6.09
C HIS A 63 -14.83 -3.77 -6.67
N GLY A 64 -15.83 -3.48 -5.83
CA GLY A 64 -17.24 -3.48 -6.19
C GLY A 64 -17.91 -2.11 -6.09
N ASP A 65 -17.16 -1.10 -5.60
CA ASP A 65 -17.63 0.28 -5.48
C ASP A 65 -16.76 1.18 -6.36
N LEU A 66 -17.34 2.29 -6.84
CA LEU A 66 -16.64 3.28 -7.65
C LEU A 66 -16.79 4.69 -7.07
N ILE A 67 -15.89 5.59 -7.48
CA ILE A 67 -16.03 7.00 -7.15
C ILE A 67 -16.88 7.66 -8.25
N GLU A 68 -17.99 8.26 -7.84
CA GLU A 68 -18.86 9.02 -8.73
C GLU A 68 -18.50 10.51 -8.75
N GLU A 69 -18.12 11.05 -7.58
CA GLU A 69 -17.85 12.47 -7.44
C GLU A 69 -16.57 12.69 -6.62
N LEU A 70 -15.65 13.45 -7.21
CA LEU A 70 -14.39 13.79 -6.55
C LEU A 70 -14.59 14.83 -5.46
N PRO A 71 -13.81 14.75 -4.37
CA PRO A 71 -13.76 15.83 -3.39
C PRO A 71 -13.22 17.12 -4.02
N THR A 72 -13.62 18.27 -3.49
CA THR A 72 -13.15 19.58 -3.96
C THR A 72 -11.63 19.67 -3.96
N GLY A 73 -11.08 20.10 -5.10
CA GLY A 73 -9.64 20.27 -5.31
C GLY A 73 -8.89 19.01 -5.73
N PHE A 74 -9.60 17.88 -5.88
CA PHE A 74 -9.04 16.68 -6.51
C PHE A 74 -9.27 16.68 -8.02
N LYS A 75 -8.37 16.03 -8.73
CA LYS A 75 -8.53 15.72 -10.15
C LYS A 75 -8.34 14.22 -10.40
N CYS A 76 -9.05 13.71 -11.39
CA CYS A 76 -8.83 12.37 -11.92
C CYS A 76 -7.59 12.40 -12.82
N THR A 77 -6.68 11.43 -12.64
CA THR A 77 -5.43 11.32 -13.38
C THR A 77 -5.30 10.03 -14.19
N ALA A 78 -6.17 9.07 -13.93
CA ALA A 78 -6.30 7.86 -14.75
C ALA A 78 -7.67 7.21 -14.57
N PHE A 79 -8.05 6.40 -15.57
CA PHE A 79 -9.30 5.65 -15.62
C PHE A 79 -9.08 4.29 -16.31
N THR A 80 -10.04 3.38 -16.17
CA THR A 80 -10.15 2.13 -16.94
C THR A 80 -11.49 2.09 -17.67
N ASP A 81 -11.76 1.04 -18.41
CA ASP A 81 -13.03 0.94 -19.14
C ASP A 81 -14.24 0.82 -18.19
N ASN A 82 -14.05 0.20 -17.01
CA ASN A 82 -15.12 0.00 -16.01
C ASN A 82 -15.00 0.95 -14.80
N SER A 83 -13.88 1.65 -14.65
CA SER A 83 -13.62 2.56 -13.54
C SER A 83 -13.29 3.96 -14.08
N PRO A 84 -14.30 4.86 -14.18
CA PRO A 84 -14.10 6.22 -14.70
C PRO A 84 -13.09 7.04 -13.91
N ILE A 85 -12.85 6.66 -12.66
CA ILE A 85 -11.90 7.30 -11.75
C ILE A 85 -11.05 6.20 -11.12
N ALA A 86 -9.90 5.88 -11.76
CA ALA A 86 -8.97 4.87 -11.27
C ALA A 86 -7.76 5.45 -10.52
N ALA A 87 -7.48 6.75 -10.70
CA ALA A 87 -6.47 7.46 -9.92
C ALA A 87 -6.89 8.91 -9.70
N ILE A 88 -6.61 9.41 -8.50
CA ILE A 88 -6.93 10.79 -8.08
C ILE A 88 -5.74 11.45 -7.42
N GLU A 89 -5.65 12.77 -7.52
CA GLU A 89 -4.66 13.54 -6.77
C GLU A 89 -5.13 14.93 -6.37
N ASN A 90 -4.66 15.38 -5.22
CA ASN A 90 -4.65 16.77 -4.78
C ASN A 90 -3.20 17.12 -4.39
N PRO A 91 -2.39 17.66 -5.33
CA PRO A 91 -0.97 17.95 -5.06
C PRO A 91 -0.76 19.00 -3.96
N ILE A 92 -1.70 19.93 -3.79
CA ILE A 92 -1.60 21.00 -2.78
C ILE A 92 -1.69 20.37 -1.38
N LYS A 93 -2.63 19.43 -1.19
CA LYS A 93 -2.79 18.69 0.08
C LYS A 93 -1.86 17.49 0.19
N LYS A 94 -1.11 17.16 -0.88
CA LYS A 94 -0.28 15.95 -1.00
C LYS A 94 -1.06 14.66 -0.76
N ILE A 95 -2.32 14.60 -1.23
CA ILE A 95 -3.19 13.44 -1.09
C ILE A 95 -3.41 12.82 -2.46
N TYR A 96 -3.17 11.51 -2.55
CA TYR A 96 -3.22 10.71 -3.77
C TYR A 96 -4.05 9.47 -3.53
N GLY A 97 -4.65 8.93 -4.58
CA GLY A 97 -5.43 7.71 -4.50
C GLY A 97 -5.33 6.88 -5.77
N LEU A 98 -5.29 5.54 -5.60
CA LEU A 98 -5.33 4.55 -6.65
C LEU A 98 -6.45 3.56 -6.35
N GLN A 99 -7.31 3.26 -7.33
CA GLN A 99 -8.37 2.26 -7.17
C GLN A 99 -7.81 0.84 -7.31
N PHE A 100 -6.72 0.68 -8.02
CA PHE A 100 -6.02 -0.59 -8.23
C PHE A 100 -4.89 -0.79 -7.20
N HIS A 101 -4.34 -1.99 -7.19
CA HIS A 101 -3.30 -2.43 -6.27
C HIS A 101 -1.90 -2.29 -6.90
N PRO A 102 -1.11 -1.26 -6.57
CA PRO A 102 0.25 -1.10 -7.08
C PRO A 102 1.25 -2.08 -6.45
N GLU A 103 0.92 -2.65 -5.29
CA GLU A 103 1.80 -3.53 -4.50
C GLU A 103 1.86 -4.97 -5.04
N VAL A 104 0.91 -5.37 -5.88
CA VAL A 104 0.86 -6.74 -6.41
C VAL A 104 1.64 -6.88 -7.72
N VAL A 105 2.21 -8.07 -7.95
CA VAL A 105 3.02 -8.39 -9.14
C VAL A 105 2.26 -8.26 -10.46
N HIS A 106 0.94 -8.27 -10.41
CA HIS A 106 0.06 -8.15 -11.59
C HIS A 106 -0.11 -6.71 -12.08
N THR A 107 0.30 -5.72 -11.30
CA THR A 107 0.34 -4.31 -11.71
C THR A 107 1.72 -4.00 -12.29
N SER A 108 1.80 -3.92 -13.62
CA SER A 108 3.07 -3.79 -14.34
C SER A 108 3.86 -2.50 -14.03
N CYS A 109 3.15 -1.43 -13.68
CA CYS A 109 3.74 -0.12 -13.31
C CYS A 109 3.82 0.10 -11.79
N GLY A 110 3.55 -0.91 -10.97
CA GLY A 110 3.42 -0.78 -9.52
C GLY A 110 4.66 -0.21 -8.85
N THR A 111 5.85 -0.73 -9.16
CA THR A 111 7.11 -0.22 -8.63
C THR A 111 7.34 1.25 -8.97
N THR A 112 7.08 1.66 -10.22
CA THR A 112 7.21 3.08 -10.64
C THR A 112 6.29 3.98 -9.83
N LEU A 113 5.05 3.57 -9.59
CA LEU A 113 4.08 4.33 -8.78
C LEU A 113 4.53 4.48 -7.33
N LEU A 114 4.97 3.39 -6.73
CA LEU A 114 5.46 3.39 -5.34
C LEU A 114 6.75 4.21 -5.21
N ASP A 115 7.67 4.11 -6.16
CA ASP A 115 8.90 4.93 -6.21
C ASP A 115 8.56 6.42 -6.33
N ASN A 116 7.65 6.80 -7.22
CA ASN A 116 7.19 8.16 -7.36
C ASN A 116 6.58 8.70 -6.05
N PHE A 117 5.76 7.90 -5.37
CA PHE A 117 5.18 8.31 -4.11
C PHE A 117 6.24 8.46 -3.01
N ILE A 118 7.08 7.44 -2.82
CA ILE A 118 8.05 7.39 -1.71
C ILE A 118 9.16 8.43 -1.92
N PHE A 119 9.77 8.46 -3.11
CA PHE A 119 10.98 9.24 -3.32
C PHE A 119 10.70 10.63 -3.89
N GLU A 120 9.71 10.78 -4.80
CA GLU A 120 9.43 12.06 -5.41
C GLU A 120 8.41 12.90 -4.64
N ILE A 121 7.39 12.27 -4.05
CA ILE A 121 6.33 12.98 -3.32
C ILE A 121 6.67 13.09 -1.84
N CYS A 122 7.01 11.97 -1.18
CA CYS A 122 7.39 11.95 0.23
C CYS A 122 8.81 12.45 0.49
N LYS A 123 9.69 12.44 -0.54
CA LYS A 123 11.11 12.83 -0.43
C LYS A 123 11.88 11.96 0.59
N CYS A 124 11.53 10.67 0.69
CA CYS A 124 12.26 9.73 1.53
C CYS A 124 13.63 9.42 0.93
N ASP A 125 14.63 9.23 1.78
CA ASP A 125 15.96 8.80 1.36
C ASP A 125 15.97 7.31 0.97
N LYS A 126 16.78 6.94 -0.03
CA LYS A 126 17.01 5.54 -0.45
C LYS A 126 18.02 4.81 0.44
N ASN A 127 18.05 5.09 1.72
CA ASN A 127 19.04 4.57 2.67
C ASN A 127 18.54 3.34 3.47
N TRP A 128 17.28 2.95 3.30
CA TRP A 128 16.73 1.80 3.99
C TRP A 128 17.26 0.48 3.39
N LYS A 129 17.87 -0.37 4.25
CA LYS A 129 18.41 -1.68 3.87
C LYS A 129 17.69 -2.79 4.64
N ILE A 130 17.33 -3.86 3.95
CA ILE A 130 16.66 -5.03 4.54
C ILE A 130 17.51 -5.68 5.62
N ASP A 131 18.84 -5.76 5.41
CA ASP A 131 19.77 -6.33 6.40
C ASP A 131 19.74 -5.58 7.73
N SER A 132 19.68 -4.25 7.68
CA SER A 132 19.54 -3.43 8.89
C SER A 132 18.19 -3.61 9.60
N LEU A 133 17.11 -3.94 8.89
CA LEU A 133 15.82 -4.26 9.50
C LEU A 133 15.86 -5.57 10.26
N ALA A 134 16.48 -6.62 9.70
CA ALA A 134 16.62 -7.91 10.37
C ALA A 134 17.45 -7.77 11.66
N GLU A 135 18.59 -7.09 11.59
CA GLU A 135 19.44 -6.81 12.74
C GLU A 135 18.73 -5.98 13.81
N TYR A 136 18.04 -4.91 13.40
CA TYR A 136 17.23 -4.08 14.29
C TYR A 136 16.13 -4.89 14.98
N SER A 137 15.42 -5.74 14.22
CA SER A 137 14.38 -6.62 14.75
C SER A 137 14.93 -7.62 15.77
N ILE A 138 16.08 -8.23 15.49
CA ILE A 138 16.76 -9.15 16.41
C ILE A 138 17.14 -8.44 17.71
N GLN A 139 17.69 -7.22 17.65
CA GLN A 139 18.04 -6.46 18.84
C GLN A 139 16.80 -6.06 19.66
N ASN A 140 15.73 -5.63 19.00
CA ASN A 140 14.47 -5.33 19.68
C ASN A 140 13.89 -6.54 20.38
N ILE A 141 13.88 -7.72 19.72
CA ILE A 141 13.42 -8.98 20.32
C ILE A 141 14.27 -9.33 21.54
N LYS A 142 15.60 -9.22 21.45
CA LYS A 142 16.49 -9.43 22.60
C LYS A 142 16.15 -8.55 23.78
N THR A 143 15.94 -7.26 23.52
CA THR A 143 15.62 -6.27 24.55
C THR A 143 14.25 -6.54 25.18
N GLN A 144 13.25 -6.88 24.35
CA GLN A 144 11.89 -7.11 24.81
C GLN A 144 11.74 -8.42 25.60
N VAL A 145 12.42 -9.48 25.16
CA VAL A 145 12.36 -10.81 25.82
C VAL A 145 13.24 -10.87 27.06
N GLY A 146 14.38 -10.14 27.07
CA GLY A 146 15.34 -10.23 28.16
C GLY A 146 15.79 -11.67 28.40
N ASP A 147 15.65 -12.16 29.65
CA ASP A 147 15.97 -13.54 30.05
C ASP A 147 14.78 -14.52 29.93
N GLY A 148 13.65 -14.05 29.41
CA GLY A 148 12.43 -14.83 29.25
C GLY A 148 12.50 -15.89 28.16
N HIS A 149 11.44 -16.70 28.09
CA HIS A 149 11.20 -17.70 27.03
C HIS A 149 10.04 -17.26 26.16
N VAL A 150 10.05 -17.67 24.90
CA VAL A 150 9.00 -17.36 23.91
C VAL A 150 8.38 -18.64 23.40
N LEU A 151 7.05 -18.65 23.32
CA LEU A 151 6.28 -19.64 22.57
C LEU A 151 5.85 -19.03 21.24
N CYS A 152 6.12 -19.72 20.14
CA CYS A 152 5.73 -19.30 18.79
C CYS A 152 4.84 -20.37 18.15
N GLY A 153 3.60 -20.02 17.83
CA GLY A 153 2.71 -20.85 17.02
C GLY A 153 3.12 -20.79 15.55
N LEU A 154 3.40 -21.92 14.93
CA LEU A 154 3.73 -22.05 13.52
C LEU A 154 2.49 -22.48 12.73
N SER A 155 2.07 -21.69 11.77
CA SER A 155 0.97 -22.01 10.85
C SER A 155 1.43 -22.73 9.58
N GLY A 156 2.74 -22.95 9.42
CA GLY A 156 3.33 -23.44 8.17
C GLY A 156 3.48 -22.38 7.06
N GLY A 157 3.01 -21.16 7.29
CA GLY A 157 3.15 -20.04 6.37
C GLY A 157 4.50 -19.32 6.48
N VAL A 158 4.80 -18.48 5.47
CA VAL A 158 6.06 -17.71 5.40
C VAL A 158 6.20 -16.77 6.60
N ASP A 159 5.15 -16.06 6.97
CA ASP A 159 5.19 -15.05 8.03
C ASP A 159 5.58 -15.65 9.39
N SER A 160 4.91 -16.74 9.79
CA SER A 160 5.22 -17.44 11.04
C SER A 160 6.63 -18.02 11.06
N SER A 161 7.11 -18.48 9.91
CA SER A 161 8.48 -19.01 9.75
C SER A 161 9.54 -17.90 9.89
N VAL A 162 9.30 -16.74 9.28
CA VAL A 162 10.19 -15.56 9.40
C VAL A 162 10.24 -15.08 10.86
N VAL A 163 9.07 -14.97 11.51
CA VAL A 163 8.98 -14.57 12.93
C VAL A 163 9.77 -15.54 13.81
N ALA A 164 9.57 -16.86 13.68
CA ALA A 164 10.29 -17.88 14.44
C ALA A 164 11.81 -17.78 14.21
N MET A 165 12.25 -17.58 12.98
CA MET A 165 13.66 -17.43 12.65
C MET A 165 14.29 -16.19 13.29
N LEU A 166 13.60 -15.04 13.27
CA LEU A 166 14.08 -13.82 13.91
C LEU A 166 14.19 -13.98 15.43
N ILE A 167 13.18 -14.61 16.05
CA ILE A 167 13.19 -14.90 17.48
C ILE A 167 14.32 -15.88 17.83
N HIS A 168 14.49 -16.95 17.06
CA HIS A 168 15.58 -17.91 17.29
C HIS A 168 16.96 -17.25 17.18
N LYS A 169 17.17 -16.39 16.17
CA LYS A 169 18.43 -15.61 16.06
C LYS A 169 18.63 -14.66 17.25
N ALA A 170 17.56 -14.20 17.86
CA ALA A 170 17.64 -13.29 19.00
C ALA A 170 17.94 -14.01 20.32
N ILE A 171 17.26 -15.12 20.62
CA ILE A 171 17.25 -15.76 21.93
C ILE A 171 17.63 -17.25 21.96
N GLY A 172 17.88 -17.85 20.78
CA GLY A 172 18.34 -19.24 20.67
C GLY A 172 17.35 -20.26 21.24
N ASP A 173 17.83 -21.13 22.09
CA ASP A 173 17.08 -22.25 22.68
C ASP A 173 15.95 -21.84 23.65
N ARG A 174 15.82 -20.56 23.93
CA ARG A 174 14.70 -20.01 24.71
C ARG A 174 13.42 -19.80 23.88
N LEU A 175 13.46 -20.18 22.60
CA LEU A 175 12.28 -20.28 21.74
C LEU A 175 11.73 -21.70 21.73
N THR A 176 10.43 -21.85 21.99
CA THR A 176 9.68 -23.07 21.73
C THR A 176 8.67 -22.83 20.62
N CYS A 177 8.78 -23.60 19.53
CA CYS A 177 7.81 -23.55 18.45
C CYS A 177 6.76 -24.65 18.62
N ILE A 178 5.50 -24.28 18.42
CA ILE A 178 4.36 -25.21 18.42
C ILE A 178 3.74 -25.19 17.03
N PHE A 179 3.79 -26.31 16.35
CA PHE A 179 3.11 -26.51 15.07
C PHE A 179 1.79 -27.23 15.35
N VAL A 180 0.71 -26.72 14.80
CA VAL A 180 -0.61 -27.34 14.83
C VAL A 180 -0.94 -27.80 13.42
N ASP A 181 -1.05 -29.11 13.27
CA ASP A 181 -1.41 -29.77 12.02
C ASP A 181 -2.94 -29.71 11.79
#